data_97480355777b251181e5ca320654c4b2
#
_entry.id   97480355777b251181e5ca320654c4b2
#
_cell.length_a   1.000
_cell.length_b   1.000
_cell.length_c   1.000
_cell.angle_alpha   90.00
_cell.angle_beta   90.00
_cell.angle_gamma   90.00
#
_symmetry.space_group_name_H-M   'P 1'
#
loop_
_entity.id
_entity.type
_entity.pdbx_description
1 polymer ?
#
loop_
_entity_poly.entity_id
_entity_poly.type
_entity_poly.pdbx_seq_one_letter_code
_entity_poly.pdbx_strand_id
1 'polypeptide(L)'
;MKQIINPIGKEINTLGKVIDNKELMLVHLQLKSGEQVPSHDHKGQDVYFTIVKGTVEVTLDDTEVHRISTGTVLHFPGEAHVGVSAIEDSDFFVYLINRQ
;
A
#
# COMPACT_ATOMS: atom_id res chain seq x y z
N MET A 1 -27.84 -9.50 14.05
CA MET A 1 -26.40 -9.68 13.83
C MET A 1 -25.82 -10.57 14.92
N LYS A 2 -25.00 -11.50 14.53
CA LYS A 2 -24.38 -12.43 15.46
C LYS A 2 -23.22 -11.74 16.18
N GLN A 3 -23.20 -11.79 17.51
CA GLN A 3 -22.10 -11.25 18.27
C GLN A 3 -20.94 -12.25 18.28
N ILE A 4 -19.73 -11.74 18.03
CA ILE A 4 -18.52 -12.56 18.04
C ILE A 4 -17.90 -12.47 19.43
N ILE A 5 -17.75 -13.64 20.07
CA ILE A 5 -17.11 -13.75 21.38
C ILE A 5 -15.83 -14.54 21.19
N ASN A 6 -14.70 -14.01 21.70
CA ASN A 6 -13.37 -14.59 21.53
C ASN A 6 -13.02 -14.78 20.03
N PRO A 7 -12.98 -13.68 19.26
CA PRO A 7 -12.76 -13.77 17.82
C PRO A 7 -11.37 -14.32 17.49
N ILE A 8 -11.29 -15.16 16.45
CA ILE A 8 -10.04 -15.63 15.88
C ILE A 8 -9.52 -14.60 14.87
N GLY A 9 -10.44 -14.01 14.10
CA GLY A 9 -10.07 -13.01 13.10
C GLY A 9 -10.04 -11.61 13.66
N LYS A 10 -9.21 -10.75 13.06
CA LYS A 10 -9.09 -9.35 13.42
C LYS A 10 -9.32 -8.50 12.18
N GLU A 11 -10.31 -7.62 12.25
CA GLU A 11 -10.57 -6.66 11.18
C GLU A 11 -9.70 -5.42 11.39
N ILE A 12 -8.99 -5.01 10.35
CA ILE A 12 -8.07 -3.87 10.42
C ILE A 12 -8.54 -2.84 9.40
N ASN A 13 -8.96 -1.68 9.88
CA ASN A 13 -9.49 -0.62 9.03
C ASN A 13 -8.99 0.77 9.41
N THR A 14 -8.02 0.85 10.31
CA THR A 14 -7.42 2.12 10.71
C THR A 14 -6.35 2.54 9.70
N LEU A 15 -5.96 3.83 9.74
CA LEU A 15 -4.92 4.37 8.87
C LEU A 15 -3.54 4.21 9.52
N GLY A 16 -2.51 4.26 8.68
CA GLY A 16 -1.12 4.22 9.09
C GLY A 16 -0.57 2.80 9.13
N LYS A 17 0.44 2.57 9.93
CA LYS A 17 1.04 1.24 10.10
C LYS A 17 0.10 0.40 10.96
N VAL A 18 -0.62 -0.51 10.33
CA VAL A 18 -1.63 -1.32 11.00
C VAL A 18 -1.11 -2.70 11.39
N ILE A 19 -0.07 -3.18 10.71
CA ILE A 19 0.69 -4.37 11.10
C ILE A 19 2.18 -4.04 10.91
N ASP A 20 2.98 -4.37 11.91
CA ASP A 20 4.42 -4.18 11.84
C ASP A 20 5.08 -5.28 12.68
N ASN A 21 5.57 -6.30 12.01
CA ASN A 21 6.24 -7.43 12.64
C ASN A 21 7.41 -7.90 11.78
N LYS A 22 8.04 -9.00 12.16
CA LYS A 22 9.25 -9.46 11.45
C LYS A 22 8.97 -10.03 10.06
N GLU A 23 7.74 -10.40 9.78
CA GLU A 23 7.35 -10.94 8.46
C GLU A 23 6.94 -9.82 7.50
N LEU A 24 6.17 -8.86 7.99
CA LEU A 24 5.63 -7.83 7.11
C LEU A 24 5.26 -6.54 7.85
N MET A 25 5.18 -5.48 7.07
CA MET A 25 4.55 -4.24 7.49
C MET A 25 3.38 -3.98 6.54
N LEU A 26 2.21 -3.73 7.10
CA LEU A 26 1.02 -3.34 6.32
C LEU A 26 0.67 -1.91 6.66
N VAL A 27 0.59 -1.09 5.63
CA VAL A 27 0.28 0.35 5.78
C VAL A 27 -1.00 0.65 5.03
N HIS A 28 -1.92 1.33 5.70
CA HIS A 28 -3.17 1.79 5.10
C HIS A 28 -3.08 3.29 4.88
N LEU A 29 -3.15 3.73 3.64
CA LEU A 29 -2.99 5.13 3.27
C LEU A 29 -4.25 5.68 2.59
N GLN A 30 -4.52 6.95 2.86
CA GLN A 30 -5.51 7.73 2.14
C GLN A 30 -4.83 8.98 1.60
N LEU A 31 -5.03 9.26 0.32
CA LEU A 31 -4.52 10.46 -0.32
C LEU A 31 -5.68 11.19 -0.98
N LYS A 32 -5.71 12.49 -0.83
CA LYS A 32 -6.65 13.32 -1.59
C LYS A 32 -6.08 13.58 -2.97
N SER A 33 -6.96 13.87 -3.92
CA SER A 33 -6.56 14.21 -5.29
C SER A 33 -5.42 15.22 -5.28
N GLY A 34 -4.33 14.90 -5.97
CA GLY A 34 -3.14 15.73 -6.07
C GLY A 34 -2.10 15.54 -4.97
N GLU A 35 -2.43 14.84 -3.89
CA GLU A 35 -1.46 14.56 -2.84
C GLU A 35 -0.46 13.51 -3.30
N GLN A 36 0.77 13.61 -2.79
CA GLN A 36 1.87 12.75 -3.21
C GLN A 36 2.61 12.17 -2.01
N VAL A 37 3.14 10.97 -2.21
CA VAL A 37 4.15 10.39 -1.32
C VAL A 37 5.50 10.55 -2.02
N PRO A 38 6.48 11.23 -1.40
CA PRO A 38 7.78 11.42 -2.04
C PRO A 38 8.49 10.11 -2.34
N SER A 39 9.35 10.12 -3.34
CA SER A 39 10.10 8.94 -3.76
C SER A 39 10.98 8.41 -2.63
N HIS A 40 10.93 7.10 -2.40
CA HIS A 40 11.72 6.42 -1.37
C HIS A 40 11.86 4.95 -1.75
N ASP A 41 12.68 4.21 -1.01
CA ASP A 41 12.86 2.77 -1.26
C ASP A 41 12.58 1.95 0.00
N HIS A 42 12.50 0.63 -0.17
CA HIS A 42 12.26 -0.33 0.89
C HIS A 42 13.17 -1.54 0.69
N LYS A 43 14.48 -1.33 0.77
CA LYS A 43 15.47 -2.38 0.52
C LYS A 43 15.22 -3.60 1.41
N GLY A 44 15.37 -4.78 0.82
CA GLY A 44 15.19 -6.05 1.52
C GLY A 44 13.74 -6.50 1.62
N GLN A 45 12.81 -5.78 1.00
CA GLN A 45 11.39 -6.09 1.04
C GLN A 45 10.81 -6.20 -0.36
N ASP A 46 9.77 -7.01 -0.49
CA ASP A 46 8.90 -7.01 -1.67
C ASP A 46 7.70 -6.14 -1.36
N VAL A 47 7.27 -5.34 -2.32
CA VAL A 47 6.19 -4.37 -2.14
C VAL A 47 4.99 -4.75 -2.98
N TYR A 48 3.80 -4.67 -2.37
CA TYR A 48 2.53 -4.92 -3.05
C TYR A 48 1.57 -3.79 -2.73
N PHE A 49 0.95 -3.22 -3.75
CA PHE A 49 -0.09 -2.20 -3.60
C PHE A 49 -1.44 -2.78 -3.96
N THR A 50 -2.45 -2.56 -3.12
CA THR A 50 -3.83 -2.93 -3.40
C THR A 50 -4.71 -1.69 -3.25
N ILE A 51 -5.36 -1.29 -4.34
CA ILE A 51 -6.22 -0.10 -4.33
C ILE A 51 -7.64 -0.50 -3.92
N VAL A 52 -8.13 0.14 -2.89
CA VAL A 52 -9.52 -0.05 -2.39
C VAL A 52 -10.46 0.90 -3.08
N LYS A 53 -10.03 2.15 -3.29
CA LYS A 53 -10.86 3.20 -3.87
C LYS A 53 -9.96 4.19 -4.59
N GLY A 54 -10.43 4.71 -5.71
CA GLY A 54 -9.75 5.77 -6.46
C GLY A 54 -8.70 5.23 -7.42
N THR A 55 -7.81 6.13 -7.81
CA THR A 55 -6.75 5.85 -8.79
C THR A 55 -5.48 6.56 -8.36
N VAL A 56 -4.37 5.82 -8.33
CA VAL A 56 -3.05 6.38 -8.02
C VAL A 56 -2.10 6.13 -9.18
N GLU A 57 -1.12 7.01 -9.30
CA GLU A 57 -0.03 6.84 -10.24
C GLU A 57 1.24 6.52 -9.45
N VAL A 58 1.83 5.37 -9.73
CA VAL A 58 3.03 4.89 -9.06
C VAL A 58 4.19 4.99 -10.03
N THR A 59 5.23 5.70 -9.64
CA THR A 59 6.44 5.88 -10.45
C THR A 59 7.58 5.10 -9.82
N LEU A 60 8.23 4.25 -10.60
CA LEU A 60 9.35 3.42 -10.16
C LEU A 60 10.62 3.91 -10.83
N ASP A 61 11.64 4.22 -10.03
CA ASP A 61 12.96 4.70 -10.49
C ASP A 61 12.85 5.91 -11.44
N ASP A 62 11.87 6.79 -11.19
CA ASP A 62 11.60 8.02 -11.92
C ASP A 62 11.29 7.84 -13.42
N THR A 63 11.12 6.60 -13.88
CA THR A 63 10.92 6.33 -15.32
C THR A 63 9.71 5.46 -15.62
N GLU A 64 9.47 4.45 -14.80
CA GLU A 64 8.36 3.51 -15.05
C GLU A 64 7.13 3.98 -14.30
N VAL A 65 6.01 4.17 -15.01
CA VAL A 65 4.79 4.72 -14.44
C VAL A 65 3.65 3.72 -14.59
N HIS A 66 2.97 3.45 -13.47
CA HIS A 66 1.78 2.61 -13.44
C HIS A 66 0.62 3.41 -12.87
N ARG A 67 -0.45 3.52 -13.64
CA ARG A 67 -1.70 4.10 -13.14
C ARG A 67 -2.62 2.95 -12.76
N ILE A 68 -2.89 2.81 -11.47
CA ILE A 68 -3.61 1.66 -10.92
C ILE A 68 -4.86 2.08 -10.15
N SER A 69 -5.87 1.21 -10.21
CA SER A 69 -7.16 1.43 -9.56
C SER A 69 -7.64 0.11 -8.94
N THR A 70 -8.87 0.12 -8.43
CA THR A 70 -9.47 -1.06 -7.78
C THR A 70 -9.41 -2.28 -8.69
N GLY A 71 -8.99 -3.40 -8.13
CA GLY A 71 -8.92 -4.67 -8.84
C GLY A 71 -7.54 -5.01 -9.38
N THR A 72 -6.58 -4.10 -9.27
CA THR A 72 -5.21 -4.33 -9.72
C THR A 72 -4.26 -4.37 -8.52
N VAL A 73 -3.37 -5.35 -8.51
CA VAL A 73 -2.27 -5.41 -7.54
C VAL A 73 -0.99 -5.08 -8.29
N LEU A 74 -0.25 -4.09 -7.79
CA LEU A 74 1.06 -3.76 -8.33
C LEU A 74 2.13 -4.35 -7.41
N HIS A 75 3.05 -5.11 -7.98
CA HIS A 75 4.17 -5.71 -7.24
C HIS A 75 5.50 -5.24 -7.84
N PHE A 76 6.43 -4.89 -6.95
CA PHE A 76 7.80 -4.55 -7.37
C PHE A 76 8.76 -4.82 -6.21
N PRO A 77 10.07 -5.05 -6.52
CA PRO A 77 11.06 -5.20 -5.47
C PRO A 77 11.30 -3.86 -4.77
N GLY A 78 11.49 -3.90 -3.45
CA GLY A 78 11.64 -2.69 -2.65
C GLY A 78 12.90 -1.89 -2.92
N GLU A 79 13.84 -2.45 -3.68
CA GLU A 79 15.03 -1.71 -4.11
C GLU A 79 14.68 -0.58 -5.10
N ALA A 80 13.56 -0.67 -5.78
CA ALA A 80 13.11 0.39 -6.66
C ALA A 80 12.64 1.60 -5.83
N HIS A 81 13.01 2.80 -6.28
CA HIS A 81 12.49 4.03 -5.69
C HIS A 81 11.05 4.22 -6.14
N VAL A 82 10.14 4.35 -5.19
CA VAL A 82 8.71 4.45 -5.48
C VAL A 82 8.16 5.81 -5.06
N GLY A 83 7.52 6.49 -6.01
CA GLY A 83 6.75 7.70 -5.74
C GLY A 83 5.29 7.43 -6.05
N VAL A 84 4.38 8.01 -5.29
CA VAL A 84 2.94 7.83 -5.47
C VAL A 84 2.26 9.18 -5.55
N SER A 85 1.34 9.31 -6.50
CA SER A 85 0.55 10.51 -6.69
C SER A 85 -0.91 10.11 -6.85
N ALA A 86 -1.81 10.72 -6.10
CA ALA A 86 -3.24 10.44 -6.21
C ALA A 86 -3.84 11.24 -7.36
N ILE A 87 -4.45 10.54 -8.31
CA ILE A 87 -5.17 11.17 -9.44
C ILE A 87 -6.53 11.66 -8.95
N GLU A 88 -7.13 10.95 -8.03
CA GLU A 88 -8.39 11.29 -7.36
C GLU A 88 -8.28 10.86 -5.90
N ASP A 89 -9.25 11.20 -5.08
CA ASP A 89 -9.25 10.76 -3.68
C ASP A 89 -9.14 9.23 -3.65
N SER A 90 -8.13 8.73 -2.98
CA SER A 90 -7.77 7.30 -3.04
C SER A 90 -7.54 6.71 -1.67
N ASP A 91 -7.80 5.42 -1.57
CA ASP A 91 -7.65 4.62 -0.36
C ASP A 91 -6.98 3.30 -0.78
N PHE A 92 -5.86 2.96 -0.14
CA PHE A 92 -5.11 1.79 -0.57
C PHE A 92 -4.25 1.21 0.55
N PHE A 93 -3.90 -0.06 0.37
CA PHE A 93 -2.99 -0.78 1.27
C PHE A 93 -1.65 -1.02 0.59
N VAL A 94 -0.57 -0.88 1.37
CA VAL A 94 0.79 -1.21 0.95
C VAL A 94 1.30 -2.32 1.85
N TYR A 95 1.71 -3.42 1.23
CA TYR A 95 2.27 -4.57 1.93
C TYR A 95 3.77 -4.59 1.67
N LEU A 96 4.55 -4.53 2.74
CA LEU A 96 6.01 -4.63 2.69
C LEU A 96 6.39 -5.95 3.32
N ILE A 97 6.76 -6.92 2.48
CA ILE A 97 7.04 -8.30 2.90
C ILE A 97 8.55 -8.46 3.02
N ASN A 98 9.03 -8.78 4.22
CA ASN A 98 10.46 -8.97 4.43
C ASN A 98 10.93 -10.23 3.70
N ARG A 99 12.02 -10.08 2.93
CA ARG A 99 12.67 -11.23 2.30
C ARG A 99 13.59 -11.90 3.31
N GLN A 100 13.64 -13.22 3.23
CA GLN A 100 14.45 -14.04 4.11
C GLN A 100 15.86 -14.20 3.58
#